data_7734b72ac2414bcd247d9b55132fefb5
#
_entry.id   7734b72ac2414bcd247d9b55132fefb5
#
_cell.length_a   1.000
_cell.length_b   1.000
_cell.length_c   1.000
_cell.angle_alpha   90.00
_cell.angle_beta   90.00
_cell.angle_gamma   90.00
#
_symmetry.space_group_name_H-M   'P 1'
#
loop_
_entity.id
_entity.type
_entity.pdbx_description
1 polymer ?
#
loop_
_entity_poly.entity_id
_entity_poly.type
_entity_poly.pdbx_seq_one_letter_code
_entity_poly.pdbx_strand_id
1 'polypeptide(L)'
;MCSSFTVCAQLPAEGPTDYLYKKDWCLGLQLATNGFGASFSVERNVNAKFKHGLHFMVGTLKGGKETRRTNSTYEDSRSYVFGEINLLFASRVAYGGSWLLFERRRERGVTISFTTAIGPTLGMIKPIYLKIKEPYTQVAEIEPQDLRYDPFIHHRENIYGRSSIWKGFSESKYTLGAYLKSGFQFDFSSNSNKITAVEIGLLFDCFTEKIDLYYLGNNKKIFPGFYASVQFGKNKI
;
A
#
# COMPACT_ATOMS: atom_id res chain seq x y z
N MET A 1 46.33 -48.05 23.62
CA MET A 1 44.91 -48.05 24.01
C MET A 1 44.36 -46.68 23.70
N CYS A 2 43.69 -46.56 22.56
CA CYS A 2 43.11 -45.29 22.12
C CYS A 2 41.60 -45.37 22.35
N SER A 3 41.11 -44.58 23.30
CA SER A 3 39.69 -44.59 23.70
C SER A 3 38.93 -43.58 22.83
N SER A 4 38.11 -44.08 21.88
CA SER A 4 37.24 -43.26 21.01
C SER A 4 36.04 -42.83 21.80
N PHE A 5 35.91 -41.51 22.10
CA PHE A 5 34.70 -40.91 22.62
C PHE A 5 33.71 -40.66 21.46
N THR A 6 32.68 -41.47 21.38
CA THR A 6 31.55 -41.24 20.51
C THR A 6 30.62 -40.24 21.17
N VAL A 7 30.68 -38.98 20.74
CA VAL A 7 29.68 -37.97 21.12
C VAL A 7 28.42 -38.23 20.32
N CYS A 8 27.44 -38.86 20.94
CA CYS A 8 26.10 -38.98 20.38
C CYS A 8 25.38 -37.66 20.57
N ALA A 9 25.37 -36.80 19.53
CA ALA A 9 24.52 -35.64 19.49
C ALA A 9 23.07 -36.12 19.33
N GLN A 10 22.35 -36.19 20.44
CA GLN A 10 20.91 -36.33 20.41
C GLN A 10 20.32 -35.06 19.77
N LEU A 11 19.92 -35.19 18.51
CA LEU A 11 18.97 -34.25 17.93
C LEU A 11 17.72 -34.22 18.82
N PRO A 12 17.23 -33.07 19.27
CA PRO A 12 15.97 -33.01 19.97
C PRO A 12 14.93 -33.63 19.04
N ALA A 13 14.24 -34.68 19.52
CA ALA A 13 13.09 -35.25 18.85
C ALA A 13 12.11 -34.12 18.61
N GLU A 14 11.92 -33.74 17.34
CA GLU A 14 10.81 -32.89 16.93
C GLU A 14 9.55 -33.70 17.28
N GLY A 15 8.97 -33.41 18.46
CA GLY A 15 7.64 -33.88 18.77
C GLY A 15 6.67 -33.37 17.70
N PRO A 16 5.56 -34.07 17.43
CA PRO A 16 4.57 -33.60 16.47
C PRO A 16 4.11 -32.23 16.97
N THR A 17 4.56 -31.17 16.31
CA THR A 17 4.03 -29.84 16.50
C THR A 17 2.62 -29.88 15.96
N ASP A 18 1.66 -30.16 16.82
CA ASP A 18 0.25 -29.96 16.56
C ASP A 18 0.09 -28.50 16.15
N TYR A 19 -0.13 -28.29 14.86
CA TYR A 19 -0.44 -26.97 14.33
C TYR A 19 -1.80 -26.57 14.88
N LEU A 20 -1.76 -25.84 15.99
CA LEU A 20 -2.94 -25.40 16.72
C LEU A 20 -3.85 -24.51 15.86
N TYR A 21 -3.28 -23.90 14.81
CA TYR A 21 -3.99 -22.92 13.96
C TYR A 21 -3.89 -23.28 12.49
N LYS A 22 -5.05 -23.49 11.86
CA LYS A 22 -5.11 -23.85 10.43
C LYS A 22 -5.22 -22.64 9.52
N LYS A 23 -5.79 -21.54 9.99
CA LYS A 23 -6.05 -20.33 9.20
C LYS A 23 -5.85 -19.08 10.04
N ASP A 24 -5.24 -18.08 9.44
CA ASP A 24 -5.05 -16.76 10.03
C ASP A 24 -5.71 -15.74 9.12
N TRP A 25 -6.26 -14.69 9.71
CA TRP A 25 -6.71 -13.52 8.96
C TRP A 25 -6.18 -12.25 9.60
N CYS A 26 -5.76 -11.30 8.77
CA CYS A 26 -5.21 -10.04 9.21
C CYS A 26 -5.79 -8.88 8.40
N LEU A 27 -6.05 -7.78 9.10
CA LEU A 27 -6.30 -6.46 8.54
C LEU A 27 -5.08 -5.59 8.79
N GLY A 28 -4.64 -4.84 7.79
CA GLY A 28 -3.48 -3.98 7.88
C GLY A 28 -3.71 -2.59 7.30
N LEU A 29 -3.03 -1.62 7.89
CA LEU A 29 -2.85 -0.30 7.32
C LEU A 29 -1.40 -0.17 6.85
N GLN A 30 -1.23 0.29 5.63
CA GLN A 30 0.09 0.41 5.00
C GLN A 30 0.37 1.85 4.61
N LEU A 31 1.56 2.31 4.97
CA LEU A 31 2.17 3.54 4.48
C LEU A 31 3.33 3.17 3.58
N ALA A 32 3.38 3.77 2.40
CA ALA A 32 4.47 3.57 1.47
C ALA A 32 5.02 4.92 0.99
N THR A 33 6.24 4.92 0.50
CA THR A 33 6.87 6.13 -0.07
C THR A 33 6.08 6.69 -1.26
N ASN A 34 5.34 5.83 -1.93
CA ASN A 34 4.50 6.15 -3.10
C ASN A 34 3.00 6.11 -2.81
N GLY A 35 2.55 6.12 -1.54
CA GLY A 35 1.13 6.16 -1.21
C GLY A 35 0.78 5.55 0.14
N PHE A 36 -0.50 5.31 0.33
CA PHE A 36 -1.03 4.64 1.52
C PHE A 36 -2.17 3.71 1.12
N GLY A 37 -2.45 2.72 1.96
CA GLY A 37 -3.51 1.76 1.66
C GLY A 37 -3.92 0.93 2.87
N ALA A 38 -4.93 0.11 2.64
CA ALA A 38 -5.39 -0.91 3.56
C ALA A 38 -5.25 -2.29 2.93
N SER A 39 -4.96 -3.28 3.74
CA SER A 39 -4.79 -4.67 3.31
C SER A 39 -5.63 -5.62 4.13
N PHE A 40 -6.05 -6.69 3.51
CA PHE A 40 -6.68 -7.84 4.14
C PHE A 40 -6.00 -9.09 3.63
N SER A 41 -5.58 -9.97 4.53
CA SER A 41 -4.95 -11.24 4.18
C SER A 41 -5.60 -12.41 4.89
N VAL A 42 -5.66 -13.53 4.17
CA VAL A 42 -6.07 -14.82 4.71
C VAL A 42 -4.99 -15.82 4.37
N GLU A 43 -4.34 -16.34 5.39
CA GLU A 43 -3.23 -17.27 5.27
C GLU A 43 -3.58 -18.63 5.89
N ARG A 44 -2.94 -19.68 5.40
CA ARG A 44 -3.06 -21.05 5.91
C ARG A 44 -1.67 -21.62 6.17
N ASN A 45 -1.53 -22.26 7.31
CA ASN A 45 -0.32 -22.99 7.66
C ASN A 45 -0.23 -24.27 6.80
N VAL A 46 0.90 -24.45 6.13
CA VAL A 46 1.26 -25.68 5.43
C VAL A 46 2.14 -26.53 6.31
N ASN A 47 3.15 -25.89 6.89
CA ASN A 47 4.13 -26.50 7.79
C ASN A 47 4.40 -25.56 8.97
N ALA A 48 5.17 -26.02 9.98
CA ALA A 48 5.60 -25.18 11.11
C ALA A 48 6.29 -23.87 10.69
N LYS A 49 6.94 -23.84 9.53
CA LYS A 49 7.79 -22.74 9.08
C LYS A 49 7.24 -21.98 7.88
N PHE A 50 6.15 -22.46 7.27
CA PHE A 50 5.63 -21.88 6.04
C PHE A 50 4.11 -21.74 6.05
N LYS A 51 3.67 -20.52 5.74
CA LYS A 51 2.27 -20.17 5.50
C LYS A 51 2.11 -19.66 4.08
N HIS A 52 0.95 -19.82 3.50
CA HIS A 52 0.58 -19.19 2.22
C HIS A 52 -0.86 -18.73 2.24
N GLY A 53 -1.20 -17.80 1.37
CA GLY A 53 -2.55 -17.27 1.35
C GLY A 53 -2.81 -16.20 0.31
N LEU A 54 -3.99 -15.64 0.40
CA LEU A 54 -4.45 -14.55 -0.45
C LEU A 54 -4.34 -13.23 0.30
N HIS A 55 -3.85 -12.23 -0.41
CA HIS A 55 -3.69 -10.87 0.06
C HIS A 55 -4.50 -9.92 -0.84
N PHE A 56 -5.37 -9.16 -0.25
CA PHE A 56 -6.12 -8.09 -0.90
C PHE A 56 -5.60 -6.76 -0.39
N MET A 57 -5.35 -5.83 -1.28
CA MET A 57 -4.87 -4.51 -0.91
C MET A 57 -5.52 -3.44 -1.79
N VAL A 58 -5.95 -2.35 -1.17
CA VAL A 58 -6.46 -1.16 -1.86
C VAL A 58 -5.70 0.05 -1.34
N GLY A 59 -5.25 0.90 -2.24
CA GLY A 59 -4.50 2.08 -1.85
C GLY A 59 -4.29 3.07 -2.99
N THR A 60 -3.65 4.18 -2.65
CA THR A 60 -3.26 5.20 -3.61
C THR A 60 -1.83 4.98 -4.07
N LEU A 61 -1.53 5.35 -5.30
CA LEU A 61 -0.18 5.40 -5.84
C LEU A 61 0.12 6.82 -6.34
N LYS A 62 1.29 7.32 -5.95
CA LYS A 62 1.80 8.63 -6.30
C LYS A 62 3.05 8.50 -7.15
N GLY A 63 3.17 9.35 -8.16
CA GLY A 63 4.28 9.25 -9.12
C GLY A 63 5.58 9.90 -8.68
N GLY A 64 5.59 10.70 -7.62
CA GLY A 64 6.77 11.45 -7.19
C GLY A 64 6.48 12.43 -6.05
N LYS A 65 7.38 13.40 -5.88
CA LYS A 65 7.27 14.42 -4.83
C LYS A 65 6.16 15.42 -5.17
N GLU A 66 5.14 15.47 -4.34
CA GLU A 66 4.04 16.42 -4.45
C GLU A 66 4.45 17.79 -3.91
N THR A 67 4.18 18.83 -4.68
CA THR A 67 4.30 20.22 -4.21
C THR A 67 2.89 20.73 -3.93
N ARG A 68 2.50 20.72 -2.67
CA ARG A 68 1.23 21.28 -2.23
C ARG A 68 1.32 22.80 -2.19
N ARG A 69 0.27 23.44 -2.68
CA ARG A 69 0.14 24.88 -2.69
C ARG A 69 -1.27 25.29 -2.26
N THR A 70 -1.34 26.44 -1.64
CA THR A 70 -2.59 27.11 -1.28
C THR A 70 -2.57 28.47 -1.97
N ASN A 71 -3.68 28.89 -2.53
CA ASN A 71 -3.77 30.23 -3.12
C ASN A 71 -4.10 31.23 -2.01
N SER A 72 -3.12 32.05 -1.64
CA SER A 72 -3.26 33.04 -0.57
C SER A 72 -4.17 34.23 -0.93
N THR A 73 -4.57 34.33 -2.18
CA THR A 73 -5.50 35.40 -2.66
C THR A 73 -6.93 35.17 -2.13
N TYR A 74 -7.26 33.92 -1.74
CA TYR A 74 -8.59 33.54 -1.28
C TYR A 74 -8.50 32.98 0.14
N GLU A 75 -9.22 33.56 1.11
CA GLU A 75 -9.20 33.14 2.52
C GLU A 75 -9.63 31.69 2.74
N ASP A 76 -10.60 31.20 1.98
CA ASP A 76 -11.13 29.81 2.05
C ASP A 76 -10.49 28.83 1.06
N SER A 77 -9.33 29.14 0.52
CA SER A 77 -8.65 28.30 -0.48
C SER A 77 -8.20 26.98 0.13
N ARG A 78 -8.67 25.86 -0.46
CA ARG A 78 -8.19 24.52 -0.12
C ARG A 78 -6.90 24.21 -0.84
N SER A 79 -5.95 23.63 -0.12
CA SER A 79 -4.66 23.24 -0.71
C SER A 79 -4.84 22.21 -1.83
N TYR A 80 -4.09 22.38 -2.91
CA TYR A 80 -4.06 21.51 -4.08
C TYR A 80 -2.62 21.16 -4.47
N VAL A 81 -2.44 20.10 -5.24
CA VAL A 81 -1.13 19.73 -5.79
C VAL A 81 -1.03 20.32 -7.18
N PHE A 82 -0.06 21.22 -7.37
CA PHE A 82 0.13 21.86 -8.66
C PHE A 82 0.75 20.87 -9.66
N GLY A 83 0.16 20.81 -10.87
CA GLY A 83 0.62 19.94 -11.94
C GLY A 83 0.17 18.48 -11.86
N GLU A 84 -0.58 18.09 -10.82
CA GLU A 84 -1.18 16.76 -10.73
C GLU A 84 -2.47 16.72 -11.56
N ILE A 85 -2.48 15.88 -12.62
CA ILE A 85 -3.62 15.78 -13.55
C ILE A 85 -4.52 14.58 -13.26
N ASN A 86 -3.95 13.51 -12.70
CA ASN A 86 -4.68 12.29 -12.37
C ASN A 86 -4.27 11.73 -11.01
N LEU A 87 -5.22 11.12 -10.32
CA LEU A 87 -5.01 10.29 -9.13
C LEU A 87 -5.03 8.82 -9.53
N LEU A 88 -4.09 8.03 -9.03
CA LEU A 88 -4.04 6.59 -9.27
C LEU A 88 -4.42 5.84 -7.98
N PHE A 89 -5.49 5.07 -8.07
CA PHE A 89 -5.88 4.08 -7.07
C PHE A 89 -5.51 2.69 -7.59
N ALA A 90 -4.97 1.85 -6.73
CA ALA A 90 -4.60 0.49 -7.07
C ALA A 90 -5.33 -0.50 -6.17
N SER A 91 -6.03 -1.45 -6.79
CA SER A 91 -6.62 -2.62 -6.14
C SER A 91 -5.83 -3.84 -6.54
N ARG A 92 -5.31 -4.57 -5.58
CA ARG A 92 -4.39 -5.68 -5.79
C ARG A 92 -4.94 -6.95 -5.18
N VAL A 93 -4.83 -8.04 -5.91
CA VAL A 93 -5.12 -9.39 -5.44
C VAL A 93 -3.84 -10.20 -5.64
N ALA A 94 -3.23 -10.65 -4.56
CA ALA A 94 -1.96 -11.34 -4.64
C ALA A 94 -2.02 -12.68 -3.89
N TYR A 95 -1.27 -13.64 -4.40
CA TYR A 95 -0.98 -14.88 -3.70
C TYR A 95 0.42 -14.76 -3.11
N GLY A 96 0.56 -15.12 -1.83
CA GLY A 96 1.80 -14.93 -1.11
C GLY A 96 2.14 -16.06 -0.18
N GLY A 97 3.35 -15.98 0.34
CA GLY A 97 3.87 -16.89 1.36
C GLY A 97 4.64 -16.14 2.43
N SER A 98 4.63 -16.72 3.61
CA SER A 98 5.36 -16.26 4.78
C SER A 98 6.24 -17.39 5.30
N TRP A 99 7.54 -17.16 5.37
CA TRP A 99 8.54 -18.09 5.89
C TRP A 99 9.01 -17.64 7.26
N LEU A 100 8.82 -18.48 8.26
CA LEU A 100 9.30 -18.27 9.61
C LEU A 100 10.83 -18.35 9.62
N LEU A 101 11.51 -17.26 9.98
CA LEU A 101 12.96 -17.19 10.14
C LEU A 101 13.39 -17.40 11.58
N PHE A 102 12.74 -16.68 12.49
CA PHE A 102 13.03 -16.76 13.91
C PHE A 102 11.74 -16.87 14.71
N GLU A 103 11.64 -17.93 15.48
CA GLU A 103 10.52 -18.17 16.37
C GLU A 103 10.81 -17.58 17.75
N ARG A 104 9.78 -17.02 18.35
CA ARG A 104 9.82 -16.51 19.71
C ARG A 104 10.04 -17.66 20.70
N ARG A 105 11.13 -17.62 21.44
CA ARG A 105 11.45 -18.63 22.50
C ARG A 105 10.84 -18.31 23.85
N ARG A 106 10.37 -17.10 24.10
CA ARG A 106 9.80 -16.63 25.38
C ARG A 106 8.59 -15.74 25.11
N GLU A 107 7.72 -15.59 26.11
CA GLU A 107 6.50 -14.79 26.00
C GLU A 107 6.72 -13.32 25.58
N ARG A 108 7.90 -12.75 25.80
CA ARG A 108 8.29 -11.39 25.43
C ARG A 108 9.17 -11.31 24.16
N GLY A 109 9.26 -12.38 23.40
CA GLY A 109 10.04 -12.39 22.16
C GLY A 109 9.23 -11.87 20.97
N VAL A 110 9.93 -11.61 19.84
CA VAL A 110 9.36 -11.25 18.56
C VAL A 110 9.56 -12.40 17.59
N THR A 111 8.51 -12.78 16.87
CA THR A 111 8.61 -13.74 15.77
C THR A 111 8.92 -12.97 14.49
N ILE A 112 9.93 -13.41 13.74
CA ILE A 112 10.34 -12.76 12.49
C ILE A 112 10.08 -13.71 11.34
N SER A 113 9.31 -13.25 10.36
CA SER A 113 9.00 -13.98 9.14
C SER A 113 9.38 -13.16 7.91
N PHE A 114 9.81 -13.84 6.86
CA PHE A 114 10.00 -13.26 5.54
C PHE A 114 8.74 -13.48 4.71
N THR A 115 8.18 -12.41 4.15
CA THR A 115 6.93 -12.42 3.41
C THR A 115 7.17 -12.05 1.96
N THR A 116 6.49 -12.76 1.04
CA THR A 116 6.42 -12.36 -0.37
C THR A 116 5.00 -12.55 -0.87
N ALA A 117 4.59 -11.69 -1.81
CA ALA A 117 3.31 -11.84 -2.49
C ALA A 117 3.40 -11.29 -3.91
N ILE A 118 2.76 -11.99 -4.85
CA ILE A 118 2.71 -11.63 -6.26
C ILE A 118 1.28 -11.78 -6.78
N GLY A 119 0.87 -10.90 -7.67
CA GLY A 119 -0.46 -10.99 -8.26
C GLY A 119 -0.81 -9.86 -9.21
N PRO A 120 -2.02 -9.86 -9.75
CA PRO A 120 -2.53 -8.79 -10.58
C PRO A 120 -2.86 -7.53 -9.79
N THR A 121 -2.71 -6.39 -10.45
CA THR A 121 -3.12 -5.07 -9.99
C THR A 121 -4.10 -4.47 -10.98
N LEU A 122 -5.21 -3.92 -10.49
CA LEU A 122 -6.12 -3.07 -11.23
C LEU A 122 -5.87 -1.61 -10.79
N GLY A 123 -5.35 -0.80 -11.71
CA GLY A 123 -5.19 0.63 -11.54
C GLY A 123 -6.42 1.38 -12.03
N MET A 124 -6.94 2.29 -11.20
CA MET A 124 -7.99 3.24 -11.58
C MET A 124 -7.39 4.64 -11.63
N ILE A 125 -7.31 5.20 -12.81
CA ILE A 125 -6.78 6.54 -13.09
C ILE A 125 -7.95 7.51 -13.11
N LYS A 126 -8.02 8.35 -12.09
CA LYS A 126 -9.11 9.31 -11.92
C LYS A 126 -8.62 10.72 -12.23
N PRO A 127 -9.26 11.48 -13.13
CA PRO A 127 -8.91 12.87 -13.39
C PRO A 127 -9.15 13.76 -12.17
N ILE A 128 -8.31 14.77 -12.01
CA ILE A 128 -8.43 15.76 -10.95
C ILE A 128 -9.30 16.91 -11.40
N TYR A 129 -10.23 17.29 -10.51
CA TYR A 129 -11.08 18.46 -10.63
C TYR A 129 -10.65 19.52 -9.62
N LEU A 130 -10.50 20.75 -10.11
CA LEU A 130 -10.21 21.92 -9.29
C LEU A 130 -11.35 22.93 -9.39
N LYS A 131 -11.51 23.72 -8.33
CA LYS A 131 -12.36 24.89 -8.35
C LYS A 131 -11.60 26.04 -8.99
N ILE A 132 -12.11 26.55 -10.09
CA ILE A 132 -11.50 27.57 -10.90
C ILE A 132 -12.41 28.79 -10.94
N LYS A 133 -11.81 29.97 -10.72
CA LYS A 133 -12.48 31.26 -10.84
C LYS A 133 -11.84 31.99 -12.01
N GLU A 134 -12.66 32.39 -12.98
CA GLU A 134 -12.17 33.19 -14.10
C GLU A 134 -11.82 34.61 -13.63
N PRO A 135 -10.57 35.10 -13.89
CA PRO A 135 -10.07 36.35 -13.32
C PRO A 135 -10.63 37.62 -13.99
N TYR A 136 -11.34 37.50 -15.10
CA TYR A 136 -11.66 38.64 -15.95
C TYR A 136 -13.14 39.01 -16.05
N THR A 137 -14.01 38.41 -15.27
CA THR A 137 -15.40 38.87 -15.26
C THR A 137 -15.55 39.90 -14.16
N GLN A 138 -15.78 41.15 -14.56
CA GLN A 138 -16.05 42.31 -13.64
C GLN A 138 -17.35 42.14 -12.84
N VAL A 139 -18.01 41.02 -12.95
CA VAL A 139 -19.20 40.67 -12.15
C VAL A 139 -18.73 40.08 -10.84
N ALA A 140 -18.99 40.76 -9.76
CA ALA A 140 -18.39 40.57 -8.41
C ALA A 140 -18.66 39.23 -7.76
N GLU A 141 -19.46 38.31 -8.30
CA GLU A 141 -19.91 37.10 -7.62
C GLU A 141 -20.06 35.90 -8.56
N ILE A 142 -19.01 35.54 -9.33
CA ILE A 142 -19.03 34.26 -9.98
C ILE A 142 -18.48 33.22 -9.00
N GLU A 143 -19.34 32.28 -8.59
CA GLU A 143 -18.93 31.13 -7.79
C GLU A 143 -17.88 30.29 -8.53
N PRO A 144 -16.84 29.79 -7.81
CA PRO A 144 -15.81 28.95 -8.42
C PRO A 144 -16.42 27.69 -9.04
N GLN A 145 -16.18 27.46 -10.32
CA GLN A 145 -16.67 26.30 -11.03
C GLN A 145 -15.72 25.11 -10.89
N ASP A 146 -16.30 23.92 -10.77
CA ASP A 146 -15.53 22.68 -10.72
C ASP A 146 -15.20 22.21 -12.14
N LEU A 147 -13.98 22.48 -12.57
CA LEU A 147 -13.49 22.10 -13.90
C LEU A 147 -12.39 21.02 -13.81
N ARG A 148 -12.32 20.18 -14.84
CA ARG A 148 -11.21 19.25 -14.97
C ARG A 148 -9.92 20.05 -15.12
N TYR A 149 -8.91 19.71 -14.32
CA TYR A 149 -7.66 20.45 -14.34
C TYR A 149 -6.93 20.27 -15.67
N ASP A 150 -6.66 21.37 -16.35
CA ASP A 150 -5.83 21.47 -17.54
C ASP A 150 -4.72 22.48 -17.29
N PRO A 151 -3.45 22.05 -17.23
CA PRO A 151 -2.32 22.94 -16.96
C PRO A 151 -2.05 24.00 -18.02
N PHE A 152 -2.55 23.82 -19.25
CA PHE A 152 -2.39 24.79 -20.32
C PHE A 152 -3.33 25.98 -20.19
N ILE A 153 -4.51 25.77 -19.61
CA ILE A 153 -5.57 26.78 -19.53
C ILE A 153 -5.64 27.36 -18.12
N HIS A 154 -5.43 26.50 -17.09
CA HIS A 154 -5.61 26.89 -15.69
C HIS A 154 -4.30 27.33 -15.05
N HIS A 155 -4.08 28.63 -15.01
CA HIS A 155 -2.94 29.25 -14.33
C HIS A 155 -3.14 29.31 -12.83
N ARG A 156 -2.04 29.51 -12.07
CA ARG A 156 -2.05 29.53 -10.61
C ARG A 156 -3.02 30.54 -10.00
N GLU A 157 -3.21 31.67 -10.67
CA GLU A 157 -4.06 32.77 -10.20
C GLU A 157 -5.54 32.44 -10.28
N ASN A 158 -5.93 31.56 -11.21
CA ASN A 158 -7.31 31.17 -11.46
C ASN A 158 -7.77 30.02 -10.57
N ILE A 159 -6.85 29.31 -9.91
CA ILE A 159 -7.17 28.14 -9.10
C ILE A 159 -7.60 28.61 -7.70
N TYR A 160 -8.88 28.44 -7.40
CA TYR A 160 -9.43 28.67 -6.07
C TYR A 160 -9.04 27.58 -5.07
N GLY A 161 -8.95 26.31 -5.52
CA GLY A 161 -8.59 25.19 -4.68
C GLY A 161 -9.06 23.84 -5.20
N ARG A 162 -8.92 22.83 -4.37
CA ARG A 162 -9.32 21.45 -4.72
C ARG A 162 -10.84 21.29 -4.68
N SER A 163 -11.40 20.66 -5.72
CA SER A 163 -12.80 20.24 -5.77
C SER A 163 -13.07 19.00 -4.90
N SER A 164 -14.34 18.55 -4.89
CA SER A 164 -14.74 17.33 -4.20
C SER A 164 -14.00 16.10 -4.73
N ILE A 165 -13.58 15.21 -3.82
CA ILE A 165 -12.88 13.97 -4.18
C ILE A 165 -13.77 13.02 -5.00
N TRP A 166 -15.09 13.16 -4.90
CA TRP A 166 -16.05 12.34 -5.61
C TRP A 166 -16.27 12.73 -7.09
N LYS A 167 -15.85 13.93 -7.49
CA LYS A 167 -15.93 14.36 -8.89
C LYS A 167 -14.88 13.65 -9.74
N GLY A 168 -15.25 13.25 -10.95
CA GLY A 168 -14.39 12.56 -11.92
C GLY A 168 -14.32 11.04 -11.76
N PHE A 169 -15.07 10.41 -10.86
CA PHE A 169 -15.13 8.95 -10.80
C PHE A 169 -15.76 8.32 -12.04
N SER A 170 -16.76 8.95 -12.63
CA SER A 170 -17.40 8.49 -13.88
C SER A 170 -16.48 8.54 -15.10
N GLU A 171 -15.43 9.36 -15.04
CA GLU A 171 -14.45 9.52 -16.13
C GLU A 171 -13.17 8.72 -15.88
N SER A 172 -13.17 7.87 -14.86
CA SER A 172 -11.98 7.08 -14.49
C SER A 172 -11.66 6.07 -15.57
N LYS A 173 -10.37 5.95 -15.89
CA LYS A 173 -9.83 4.93 -16.78
C LYS A 173 -9.24 3.80 -15.96
N TYR A 174 -9.35 2.58 -16.46
CA TYR A 174 -8.80 1.41 -15.80
C TYR A 174 -7.61 0.87 -16.59
N THR A 175 -6.59 0.42 -15.88
CA THR A 175 -5.40 -0.22 -16.43
C THR A 175 -5.04 -1.44 -15.62
N LEU A 176 -4.54 -2.47 -16.27
CA LEU A 176 -4.07 -3.69 -15.62
C LEU A 176 -2.57 -3.63 -15.39
N GLY A 177 -2.13 -4.36 -14.38
CA GLY A 177 -0.72 -4.46 -14.03
C GLY A 177 -0.42 -5.70 -13.20
N ALA A 178 0.84 -5.80 -12.79
CA ALA A 178 1.34 -6.82 -11.89
C ALA A 178 1.87 -6.16 -10.61
N TYR A 179 1.72 -6.85 -9.51
CA TYR A 179 2.16 -6.44 -8.18
C TYR A 179 3.10 -7.48 -7.60
N LEU A 180 4.18 -7.00 -7.02
CA LEU A 180 5.13 -7.79 -6.25
C LEU A 180 5.41 -7.08 -4.93
N LYS A 181 5.36 -7.84 -3.84
CA LYS A 181 5.68 -7.39 -2.49
C LYS A 181 6.69 -8.34 -1.87
N SER A 182 7.66 -7.82 -1.15
CA SER A 182 8.62 -8.59 -0.37
C SER A 182 9.02 -7.82 0.88
N GLY A 183 9.05 -8.47 2.05
CA GLY A 183 9.34 -7.80 3.30
C GLY A 183 9.60 -8.73 4.47
N PHE A 184 9.85 -8.12 5.61
CA PHE A 184 10.01 -8.79 6.90
C PHE A 184 8.86 -8.38 7.81
N GLN A 185 8.19 -9.37 8.36
CA GLN A 185 7.12 -9.22 9.33
C GLN A 185 7.66 -9.51 10.74
N PHE A 186 7.39 -8.62 11.65
CA PHE A 186 7.72 -8.69 13.07
C PHE A 186 6.43 -8.86 13.85
N ASP A 187 6.20 -10.04 14.38
CA ASP A 187 5.00 -10.36 15.16
C ASP A 187 5.27 -10.20 16.65
N PHE A 188 4.56 -9.28 17.26
CA PHE A 188 4.61 -8.92 18.69
C PHE A 188 3.44 -9.50 19.49
N SER A 189 2.70 -10.43 18.93
CA SER A 189 1.48 -10.97 19.54
C SER A 189 1.78 -11.56 20.92
N SER A 190 1.19 -11.00 21.95
CA SER A 190 1.32 -11.52 23.31
C SER A 190 0.41 -12.73 23.57
N ASN A 191 -0.66 -12.86 22.80
CA ASN A 191 -1.67 -13.90 22.95
C ASN A 191 -1.74 -14.76 21.69
N SER A 192 -1.80 -16.06 21.84
CA SER A 192 -1.86 -17.04 20.75
C SER A 192 -3.01 -16.81 19.76
N ASN A 193 -4.13 -16.21 20.21
CA ASN A 193 -5.31 -15.99 19.36
C ASN A 193 -5.33 -14.66 18.61
N LYS A 194 -4.43 -13.73 18.96
CA LYS A 194 -4.39 -12.39 18.33
C LYS A 194 -3.08 -12.21 17.58
N ILE A 195 -3.14 -11.58 16.44
CA ILE A 195 -1.96 -11.18 15.65
C ILE A 195 -1.83 -9.68 15.77
N THR A 196 -0.65 -9.22 16.16
CA THR A 196 -0.25 -7.81 16.13
C THR A 196 1.15 -7.76 15.56
N ALA A 197 1.26 -7.36 14.30
CA ALA A 197 2.51 -7.39 13.60
C ALA A 197 2.82 -6.07 12.88
N VAL A 198 4.10 -5.80 12.70
CA VAL A 198 4.60 -4.73 11.86
C VAL A 198 5.37 -5.38 10.71
N GLU A 199 5.12 -4.94 9.50
CA GLU A 199 5.81 -5.42 8.32
C GLU A 199 6.48 -4.27 7.60
N ILE A 200 7.73 -4.44 7.20
CA ILE A 200 8.52 -3.48 6.44
C ILE A 200 9.12 -4.16 5.21
N GLY A 201 9.14 -3.47 4.08
CA GLY A 201 9.66 -4.09 2.87
C GLY A 201 9.58 -3.21 1.63
N LEU A 202 9.63 -3.89 0.50
CA LEU A 202 9.59 -3.34 -0.84
C LEU A 202 8.30 -3.76 -1.54
N LEU A 203 7.74 -2.86 -2.32
CA LEU A 203 6.63 -3.14 -3.21
C LEU A 203 6.93 -2.59 -4.61
N PHE A 204 6.41 -3.28 -5.60
CA PHE A 204 6.55 -2.91 -7.01
C PHE A 204 5.20 -3.12 -7.69
N ASP A 205 4.69 -2.06 -8.31
CA ASP A 205 3.56 -2.13 -9.23
C ASP A 205 4.06 -1.85 -10.63
N CYS A 206 3.72 -2.69 -11.60
CA CYS A 206 4.08 -2.54 -13.00
C CYS A 206 2.80 -2.61 -13.84
N PHE A 207 2.45 -1.50 -14.50
CA PHE A 207 1.26 -1.40 -15.35
C PHE A 207 1.57 -1.65 -16.82
N THR A 208 0.57 -2.10 -17.56
CA THR A 208 0.70 -2.35 -19.02
C THR A 208 0.95 -1.07 -19.80
N GLU A 209 0.35 0.04 -19.34
CA GLU A 209 0.46 1.34 -19.98
C GLU A 209 1.25 2.33 -19.12
N LYS A 210 1.79 3.37 -19.76
CA LYS A 210 2.37 4.51 -19.04
C LYS A 210 1.24 5.34 -18.44
N ILE A 211 1.38 5.69 -17.17
CA ILE A 211 0.38 6.45 -16.43
C ILE A 211 0.86 7.88 -16.25
N ASP A 212 0.07 8.82 -16.72
CA ASP A 212 0.32 10.25 -16.63
C ASP A 212 -0.31 10.78 -15.36
N LEU A 213 0.49 10.90 -14.30
CA LEU A 213 0.02 11.46 -13.03
C LEU A 213 0.25 12.97 -12.96
N TYR A 214 1.34 13.45 -13.57
CA TYR A 214 1.73 14.86 -13.55
C TYR A 214 1.97 15.39 -14.96
N TYR A 215 1.60 16.64 -15.17
CA TYR A 215 1.79 17.32 -16.45
C TYR A 215 3.26 17.42 -16.88
N LEU A 216 4.15 17.80 -15.96
CA LEU A 216 5.60 17.91 -16.21
C LEU A 216 6.36 16.66 -15.72
N GLY A 217 5.69 15.56 -15.47
CA GLY A 217 6.26 14.32 -14.97
C GLY A 217 6.57 13.34 -16.09
N ASN A 218 7.59 12.50 -15.89
CA ASN A 218 7.79 11.34 -16.73
C ASN A 218 6.67 10.32 -16.49
N ASN A 219 5.97 9.98 -17.57
CA ASN A 219 4.97 8.91 -17.57
C ASN A 219 5.62 7.60 -17.15
N LYS A 220 5.18 7.05 -16.04
CA LYS A 220 5.77 5.86 -15.45
C LYS A 220 4.90 4.63 -15.68
N LYS A 221 5.54 3.49 -15.91
CA LYS A 221 4.90 2.17 -15.90
C LYS A 221 5.15 1.46 -14.59
N ILE A 222 6.28 1.74 -13.91
CA ILE A 222 6.77 1.03 -12.74
C ILE A 222 6.77 2.00 -11.57
N PHE A 223 6.17 1.55 -10.48
CA PHE A 223 6.04 2.29 -9.23
C PHE A 223 6.69 1.49 -8.09
N PRO A 224 8.01 1.64 -7.91
CA PRO A 224 8.70 1.06 -6.75
C PRO A 224 8.39 1.86 -5.49
N GLY A 225 8.32 1.18 -4.36
CA GLY A 225 8.13 1.82 -3.07
C GLY A 225 8.68 1.00 -1.91
N PHE A 226 9.14 1.68 -0.87
CA PHE A 226 9.32 1.12 0.46
C PHE A 226 8.00 1.25 1.20
N TYR A 227 7.66 0.26 2.01
CA TYR A 227 6.46 0.31 2.82
C TYR A 227 6.73 -0.12 4.25
N ALA A 228 5.88 0.40 5.12
CA ALA A 228 5.68 -0.09 6.48
C ALA A 228 4.18 -0.31 6.69
N SER A 229 3.79 -1.43 7.27
CA SER A 229 2.41 -1.72 7.58
C SER A 229 2.25 -2.22 9.01
N VAL A 230 1.13 -1.86 9.62
CA VAL A 230 0.71 -2.39 10.92
C VAL A 230 -0.48 -3.32 10.65
N GLN A 231 -0.40 -4.52 11.18
CA GLN A 231 -1.37 -5.59 10.94
C GLN A 231 -1.98 -6.07 12.25
N PHE A 232 -3.29 -6.23 12.22
CA PHE A 232 -4.07 -6.80 13.31
C PHE A 232 -4.90 -7.96 12.81
N GLY A 233 -4.89 -9.06 13.54
CA GLY A 233 -5.59 -10.27 13.10
C GLY A 233 -5.91 -11.23 14.22
N LYS A 234 -6.43 -12.37 13.80
CA LYS A 234 -6.72 -13.51 14.69
C LYS A 234 -6.33 -14.80 14.02
N ASN A 235 -5.82 -15.71 14.83
CA ASN A 235 -5.62 -17.10 14.48
C ASN A 235 -6.93 -17.86 14.70
N LYS A 236 -7.33 -18.67 13.73
CA LYS A 236 -8.51 -19.52 13.81
C LYS A 236 -8.06 -20.98 13.81
N ILE A 237 -8.55 -21.73 14.80
CA ILE A 237 -8.32 -23.17 14.96
C ILE A 237 -8.96 -23.94 13.79
#